data_5c7fe56587a8938a1dd05138b7b75cae
#
_entry.id   5c7fe56587a8938a1dd05138b7b75cae
#
_cell.length_a   1.000
_cell.length_b   1.000
_cell.length_c   1.000
_cell.angle_alpha   90.00
_cell.angle_beta   90.00
_cell.angle_gamma   90.00
#
_symmetry.space_group_name_H-M   'P 1'
#
loop_
_entity.id
_entity.type
_entity.pdbx_description
1 polymer ?
#
loop_
_entity_poly.entity_id
_entity_poly.type
_entity_poly.pdbx_seq_one_letter_code
_entity_poly.pdbx_strand_id
1 'polypeptide(L)'
;MGAGHCLRFRRPLDWRALLHDMTSLDYYAIEQLLTDQERAARDRARRFVQEEVLSEIVPCHRAGKFPEHLTPRMGALGFYAPYLEEHGCAGVSYTAYGLIMQELERADSGLRSLASVQGALAIQAIHSFGSPEQHSRWLPGLVSGERVGCFALTEHGHGSDPGGMETHARREGKHYILNGSKCWIGNASIADVKVVWARGDDGRVGGFVVERDAPGFRAQDIEGKFSLRMSRTSECWFENCRIPAENRLPKASGLGAALSCLSHARTGIAWGVIGAAIDCFETALAYAKSREQFGRPIAGFQLAQQKLVWMAQEITKAQLLALRLTRLMEMGAARPAQISLAKRNNVWIALQCARKARDILGAAGITDRYSVIRHLMNLESVSTYEGTHDIHTLIVGRDITGLDAFGG
;
A
#
# COMPACT_ATOMS: atom_id res chain seq x y z
N MET A 1 -19.32 -1.77 57.41
CA MET A 1 -18.15 -0.96 57.02
C MET A 1 -17.24 -1.88 56.22
N GLY A 2 -17.37 -1.87 54.93
CA GLY A 2 -16.60 -2.71 54.00
C GLY A 2 -15.82 -1.82 53.04
N ALA A 3 -14.51 -1.80 53.18
CA ALA A 3 -13.61 -0.98 52.40
C ALA A 3 -13.58 -1.52 50.96
N GLY A 4 -14.03 -0.70 50.02
CA GLY A 4 -13.93 -0.98 48.59
C GLY A 4 -12.46 -1.03 48.13
N HIS A 5 -12.03 -2.19 47.67
CA HIS A 5 -10.75 -2.33 46.95
C HIS A 5 -10.93 -1.73 45.56
N CYS A 6 -10.56 -0.43 45.43
CA CYS A 6 -10.40 0.24 44.15
C CYS A 6 -9.21 -0.41 43.45
N LEU A 7 -9.46 -1.21 42.40
CA LEU A 7 -8.45 -1.75 41.51
C LEU A 7 -7.71 -0.57 40.86
N ARG A 8 -6.54 -0.24 41.38
CA ARG A 8 -5.61 0.68 40.72
C ARG A 8 -5.26 0.04 39.37
N PHE A 9 -5.82 0.60 38.29
CA PHE A 9 -5.34 0.34 36.95
C PHE A 9 -3.84 0.71 36.90
N ARG A 10 -2.98 -0.31 36.83
CA ARG A 10 -1.56 -0.09 36.58
C ARG A 10 -1.47 0.72 35.28
N ARG A 11 -0.56 1.74 35.27
CA ARG A 11 -0.24 2.52 34.07
C ARG A 11 -0.07 1.59 32.88
N PRO A 12 -0.49 1.98 31.67
CA PRO A 12 -0.21 1.18 30.48
C PRO A 12 1.28 0.92 30.44
N LEU A 13 1.67 -0.36 30.33
CA LEU A 13 3.07 -0.75 30.14
C LEU A 13 3.58 0.01 28.92
N ASP A 14 4.71 0.67 29.07
CA ASP A 14 5.43 1.20 27.91
C ASP A 14 6.03 0.03 27.15
N TRP A 15 5.22 -0.54 26.25
CA TRP A 15 5.59 -1.68 25.43
C TRP A 15 6.79 -1.38 24.53
N ARG A 16 7.12 -0.09 24.30
CA ARG A 16 8.29 0.34 23.51
C ARG A 16 9.60 0.07 24.26
N ALA A 17 9.62 0.18 25.57
CA ALA A 17 10.79 -0.17 26.37
C ALA A 17 11.07 -1.68 26.39
N LEU A 18 10.06 -2.53 26.19
CA LEU A 18 10.20 -3.98 26.15
C LEU A 18 10.74 -4.51 24.80
N LEU A 19 10.68 -3.71 23.73
CA LEU A 19 11.14 -4.12 22.39
C LEU A 19 12.68 -4.16 22.27
N HIS A 20 13.43 -3.50 23.15
CA HIS A 20 14.90 -3.47 23.08
C HIS A 20 15.58 -4.79 23.47
N ASP A 21 14.87 -5.71 24.12
CA ASP A 21 15.42 -6.99 24.60
C ASP A 21 14.78 -8.22 23.92
N MET A 22 14.14 -8.01 22.76
CA MET A 22 13.44 -9.08 22.06
C MET A 22 14.36 -9.82 21.09
N THR A 23 14.28 -11.15 21.12
CA THR A 23 14.89 -12.03 20.12
C THR A 23 14.49 -11.53 18.72
N SER A 24 15.46 -11.17 17.92
CA SER A 24 15.26 -10.71 16.55
C SER A 24 14.45 -11.76 15.77
N LEU A 25 13.46 -11.31 14.97
CA LEU A 25 12.77 -12.18 13.99
C LEU A 25 13.71 -12.69 12.89
N ASP A 26 14.95 -12.18 12.86
CA ASP A 26 15.91 -12.48 11.80
C ASP A 26 16.71 -13.77 12.07
N TYR A 27 15.98 -14.90 12.16
CA TYR A 27 16.58 -16.23 12.36
C TYR A 27 17.52 -16.67 11.24
N TYR A 28 17.38 -16.08 10.05
CA TYR A 28 18.13 -16.47 8.85
C TYR A 28 19.13 -15.39 8.40
N ALA A 29 19.40 -14.42 9.27
CA ALA A 29 20.33 -13.33 9.00
C ALA A 29 20.06 -12.63 7.65
N ILE A 30 18.77 -12.37 7.37
CA ILE A 30 18.31 -11.66 6.16
C ILE A 30 18.92 -10.27 6.10
N GLU A 31 19.18 -9.65 7.25
CA GLU A 31 19.91 -8.39 7.39
C GLU A 31 21.27 -8.39 6.64
N GLN A 32 21.95 -9.52 6.61
CA GLN A 32 23.24 -9.67 5.92
C GLN A 32 23.12 -9.69 4.39
N LEU A 33 21.91 -9.96 3.85
CA LEU A 33 21.63 -9.96 2.42
C LEU A 33 21.34 -8.56 1.88
N LEU A 34 21.18 -7.57 2.77
CA LEU A 34 20.93 -6.18 2.42
C LEU A 34 22.21 -5.40 2.26
N THR A 35 22.24 -4.49 1.30
CA THR A 35 23.32 -3.51 1.16
C THR A 35 23.20 -2.41 2.22
N ASP A 36 24.28 -1.64 2.44
CA ASP A 36 24.25 -0.49 3.36
C ASP A 36 23.21 0.56 2.94
N GLN A 37 23.04 0.77 1.64
CA GLN A 37 22.06 1.69 1.10
C GLN A 37 20.61 1.22 1.39
N GLU A 38 20.34 -0.06 1.27
CA GLU A 38 19.05 -0.66 1.58
C GLU A 38 18.72 -0.56 3.07
N ARG A 39 19.68 -0.85 3.93
CA ARG A 39 19.55 -0.67 5.38
C ARG A 39 19.30 0.80 5.73
N ALA A 40 20.07 1.73 5.17
CA ALA A 40 19.91 3.15 5.41
C ALA A 40 18.52 3.68 4.97
N ALA A 41 17.99 3.21 3.85
CA ALA A 41 16.66 3.56 3.37
C ALA A 41 15.57 3.06 4.32
N ARG A 42 15.65 1.80 4.75
CA ARG A 42 14.76 1.21 5.75
C ARG A 42 14.80 1.99 7.08
N ASP A 43 15.99 2.23 7.59
CA ASP A 43 16.15 2.86 8.90
C ASP A 43 15.70 4.32 8.89
N ARG A 44 15.82 5.02 7.77
CA ARG A 44 15.22 6.35 7.55
C ARG A 44 13.70 6.30 7.61
N ALA A 45 13.09 5.33 6.93
CA ALA A 45 11.63 5.15 6.96
C ALA A 45 11.13 4.76 8.36
N ARG A 46 11.88 3.87 9.06
CA ARG A 46 11.57 3.47 10.44
C ARG A 46 11.62 4.65 11.39
N ARG A 47 12.66 5.50 11.34
CA ARG A 47 12.75 6.70 12.17
C ARG A 47 11.57 7.65 11.91
N PHE A 48 11.27 7.93 10.66
CA PHE A 48 10.11 8.75 10.29
C PHE A 48 8.82 8.21 10.90
N VAL A 49 8.58 6.91 10.78
CA VAL A 49 7.39 6.28 11.36
C VAL A 49 7.37 6.43 12.88
N GLN A 50 8.47 6.16 13.56
CA GLN A 50 8.54 6.19 15.02
C GLN A 50 8.41 7.59 15.60
N GLU A 51 9.04 8.58 14.98
CA GLU A 51 9.15 9.93 15.50
C GLU A 51 7.99 10.83 15.07
N GLU A 52 7.48 10.67 13.84
CA GLU A 52 6.53 11.62 13.25
C GLU A 52 5.12 11.03 13.04
N VAL A 53 4.97 9.69 12.93
CA VAL A 53 3.70 9.08 12.50
C VAL A 53 2.92 8.40 13.63
N LEU A 54 3.59 7.59 14.46
CA LEU A 54 2.91 6.69 15.40
C LEU A 54 1.97 7.38 16.38
N SER A 55 2.27 8.62 16.78
CA SER A 55 1.41 9.40 17.70
C SER A 55 0.08 9.83 17.07
N GLU A 56 0.04 9.93 15.75
CA GLU A 56 -1.14 10.42 15.01
C GLU A 56 -2.07 9.29 14.52
N ILE A 57 -1.58 8.04 14.48
CA ILE A 57 -2.32 6.93 13.85
C ILE A 57 -3.69 6.70 14.50
N VAL A 58 -3.75 6.58 15.82
CA VAL A 58 -5.02 6.26 16.51
C VAL A 58 -6.03 7.39 16.37
N PRO A 59 -5.69 8.66 16.61
CA PRO A 59 -6.59 9.78 16.36
C PRO A 59 -7.08 9.85 14.91
N CYS A 60 -6.18 9.73 13.94
CA CYS A 60 -6.51 9.79 12.52
C CYS A 60 -7.38 8.60 12.08
N HIS A 61 -7.08 7.39 12.53
CA HIS A 61 -7.88 6.20 12.26
C HIS A 61 -9.31 6.34 12.82
N ARG A 62 -9.47 6.82 14.06
CA ARG A 62 -10.78 7.10 14.66
C ARG A 62 -11.57 8.13 13.86
N ALA A 63 -10.90 9.20 13.45
CA ALA A 63 -11.51 10.27 12.65
C ALA A 63 -11.77 9.88 11.18
N GLY A 64 -11.18 8.79 10.68
CA GLY A 64 -11.23 8.42 9.26
C GLY A 64 -10.51 9.44 8.37
N LYS A 65 -9.44 10.06 8.85
CA LYS A 65 -8.71 11.14 8.16
C LYS A 65 -7.24 10.76 7.97
N PHE A 66 -6.66 11.18 6.86
CA PHE A 66 -5.22 11.10 6.62
C PHE A 66 -4.54 12.37 7.13
N PRO A 67 -3.38 12.28 7.80
CA PRO A 67 -2.60 13.46 8.21
C PRO A 67 -1.84 14.04 6.99
N GLU A 68 -2.47 14.98 6.28
CA GLU A 68 -2.02 15.47 4.96
C GLU A 68 -0.64 16.14 4.99
N HIS A 69 -0.23 16.70 6.15
CA HIS A 69 1.10 17.29 6.33
C HIS A 69 2.26 16.29 6.21
N LEU A 70 1.99 14.98 6.34
CA LEU A 70 2.99 13.95 6.10
C LEU A 70 3.34 13.78 4.61
N THR A 71 2.49 14.22 3.69
CA THR A 71 2.72 14.06 2.25
C THR A 71 4.00 14.74 1.77
N PRO A 72 4.21 16.05 1.97
CA PRO A 72 5.47 16.69 1.58
C PRO A 72 6.66 16.17 2.41
N ARG A 73 6.43 15.74 3.66
CA ARG A 73 7.48 15.17 4.49
C ARG A 73 8.02 13.86 3.92
N MET A 74 7.13 12.97 3.44
CA MET A 74 7.53 11.73 2.75
C MET A 74 8.26 12.01 1.44
N GLY A 75 7.87 13.06 0.70
CA GLY A 75 8.59 13.51 -0.50
C GLY A 75 10.01 13.95 -0.18
N ALA A 76 10.20 14.80 0.84
CA ALA A 76 11.50 15.27 1.31
C ALA A 76 12.42 14.12 1.77
N LEU A 77 11.85 13.02 2.24
CA LEU A 77 12.57 11.80 2.63
C LEU A 77 12.87 10.86 1.46
N GLY A 78 12.37 11.18 0.24
CA GLY A 78 12.58 10.40 -0.97
C GLY A 78 11.80 9.08 -0.99
N PHE A 79 10.56 9.05 -0.47
CA PHE A 79 9.77 7.81 -0.41
C PHE A 79 8.87 7.60 -1.63
N TYR A 80 8.74 8.59 -2.52
CA TYR A 80 7.92 8.49 -3.74
C TYR A 80 8.75 8.04 -4.93
N ALA A 81 8.37 6.92 -5.54
CA ALA A 81 9.09 6.28 -6.65
C ALA A 81 10.63 6.25 -6.47
N PRO A 82 11.14 5.82 -5.30
CA PRO A 82 12.55 5.99 -4.96
C PRO A 82 13.51 5.20 -5.87
N TYR A 83 13.00 4.26 -6.65
CA TYR A 83 13.73 3.45 -7.62
C TYR A 83 14.00 4.17 -8.95
N LEU A 84 13.41 5.34 -9.19
CA LEU A 84 13.73 6.17 -10.35
C LEU A 84 15.00 7.00 -10.08
N GLU A 85 15.82 7.21 -11.11
CA GLU A 85 17.07 7.96 -11.00
C GLU A 85 16.90 9.44 -11.39
N GLU A 86 15.76 9.80 -11.99
CA GLU A 86 15.47 11.10 -12.57
C GLU A 86 14.49 11.92 -11.71
N HIS A 87 14.31 13.18 -12.07
CA HIS A 87 13.28 14.09 -11.53
C HIS A 87 13.33 14.32 -10.02
N GLY A 88 14.48 14.12 -9.38
CA GLY A 88 14.65 14.28 -7.93
C GLY A 88 14.28 13.06 -7.10
N CYS A 89 14.02 11.93 -7.75
CA CYS A 89 13.87 10.65 -7.07
C CYS A 89 15.21 10.14 -6.51
N ALA A 90 15.15 9.21 -5.55
CA ALA A 90 16.34 8.83 -4.76
C ALA A 90 17.33 7.90 -5.49
N GLY A 91 16.93 7.25 -6.60
CA GLY A 91 17.78 6.31 -7.36
C GLY A 91 18.24 5.09 -6.56
N VAL A 92 17.38 4.54 -5.70
CA VAL A 92 17.72 3.37 -4.87
C VAL A 92 17.16 2.07 -5.49
N SER A 93 17.63 0.92 -4.97
CA SER A 93 17.18 -0.39 -5.46
C SER A 93 15.67 -0.64 -5.22
N TYR A 94 15.07 -1.57 -5.97
CA TYR A 94 13.70 -2.03 -5.68
C TYR A 94 13.58 -2.69 -4.31
N THR A 95 14.67 -3.26 -3.79
CA THR A 95 14.70 -3.78 -2.42
C THR A 95 14.60 -2.65 -1.40
N ALA A 96 15.32 -1.54 -1.60
CA ALA A 96 15.18 -0.35 -0.74
C ALA A 96 13.77 0.24 -0.79
N TYR A 97 13.16 0.32 -1.98
CA TYR A 97 11.75 0.69 -2.14
C TYR A 97 10.83 -0.23 -1.30
N GLY A 98 11.02 -1.54 -1.43
CA GLY A 98 10.25 -2.52 -0.66
C GLY A 98 10.37 -2.34 0.84
N LEU A 99 11.58 -2.12 1.34
CA LEU A 99 11.86 -1.90 2.76
C LEU A 99 11.24 -0.59 3.28
N ILE A 100 11.22 0.47 2.46
CA ILE A 100 10.48 1.71 2.79
C ILE A 100 8.98 1.38 2.93
N MET A 101 8.38 0.67 1.97
CA MET A 101 6.97 0.28 2.03
C MET A 101 6.66 -0.59 3.25
N GLN A 102 7.57 -1.48 3.64
CA GLN A 102 7.46 -2.30 4.85
C GLN A 102 7.36 -1.44 6.11
N GLU A 103 8.25 -0.47 6.29
CA GLU A 103 8.22 0.37 7.48
C GLU A 103 7.00 1.31 7.51
N LEU A 104 6.56 1.82 6.36
CA LEU A 104 5.32 2.62 6.27
C LEU A 104 4.08 1.78 6.63
N GLU A 105 3.97 0.55 6.14
CA GLU A 105 2.81 -0.30 6.43
C GLU A 105 2.88 -0.95 7.82
N ARG A 106 4.06 -1.04 8.42
CA ARG A 106 4.21 -1.37 9.84
C ARG A 106 3.47 -0.36 10.73
N ALA A 107 3.40 0.89 10.30
CA ALA A 107 2.58 1.92 10.93
C ALA A 107 1.10 1.77 10.57
N ASP A 108 0.78 1.90 9.28
CA ASP A 108 -0.59 1.77 8.77
C ASP A 108 -0.61 1.55 7.25
N SER A 109 -1.50 0.67 6.79
CA SER A 109 -1.68 0.42 5.35
C SER A 109 -2.15 1.66 4.58
N GLY A 110 -2.83 2.61 5.22
CA GLY A 110 -3.23 3.89 4.60
C GLY A 110 -2.03 4.77 4.26
N LEU A 111 -1.04 4.83 5.14
CA LEU A 111 0.22 5.55 4.90
C LEU A 111 1.00 4.95 3.72
N ARG A 112 1.19 3.61 3.72
CA ARG A 112 1.83 2.93 2.61
C ARG A 112 1.03 3.09 1.31
N SER A 113 -0.30 3.06 1.36
CA SER A 113 -1.17 3.22 0.20
C SER A 113 -0.97 4.60 -0.45
N LEU A 114 -0.88 5.68 0.34
CA LEU A 114 -0.59 7.01 -0.20
C LEU A 114 0.75 7.01 -0.94
N ALA A 115 1.82 6.48 -0.32
CA ALA A 115 3.15 6.43 -0.94
C ALA A 115 3.16 5.61 -2.23
N SER A 116 2.41 4.50 -2.27
CA SER A 116 2.28 3.63 -3.44
C SER A 116 1.51 4.30 -4.58
N VAL A 117 0.36 4.92 -4.28
CA VAL A 117 -0.45 5.63 -5.29
C VAL A 117 0.30 6.82 -5.87
N GLN A 118 0.95 7.60 -5.02
CA GLN A 118 1.79 8.73 -5.44
C GLN A 118 2.95 8.27 -6.32
N GLY A 119 3.78 7.34 -5.80
CA GLY A 119 5.04 6.94 -6.41
C GLY A 119 4.89 5.90 -7.52
N ALA A 120 4.33 4.74 -7.18
CA ALA A 120 4.32 3.60 -8.08
C ALA A 120 3.18 3.63 -9.13
N LEU A 121 2.22 4.53 -8.98
CA LEU A 121 1.11 4.68 -9.91
C LEU A 121 1.15 6.03 -10.62
N ALA A 122 0.96 7.16 -9.94
CA ALA A 122 0.86 8.47 -10.59
C ALA A 122 2.20 8.92 -11.21
N ILE A 123 3.28 8.95 -10.41
CA ILE A 123 4.62 9.30 -10.91
C ILE A 123 5.07 8.29 -11.96
N GLN A 124 4.93 6.99 -11.69
CA GLN A 124 5.33 5.94 -12.61
C GLN A 124 4.62 6.05 -13.97
N ALA A 125 3.32 6.32 -14.00
CA ALA A 125 2.57 6.45 -15.25
C ALA A 125 3.05 7.66 -16.07
N ILE A 126 3.25 8.81 -15.42
CA ILE A 126 3.73 10.01 -16.11
C ILE A 126 5.18 9.81 -16.60
N HIS A 127 6.05 9.25 -15.76
CA HIS A 127 7.44 8.94 -16.13
C HIS A 127 7.53 7.99 -17.32
N SER A 128 6.78 6.88 -17.31
CA SER A 128 6.86 5.86 -18.36
C SER A 128 6.22 6.30 -19.68
N PHE A 129 5.12 7.05 -19.60
CA PHE A 129 4.26 7.28 -20.76
C PHE A 129 4.13 8.75 -21.16
N GLY A 130 4.68 9.66 -20.37
CA GLY A 130 4.66 11.09 -20.63
C GLY A 130 5.68 11.54 -21.66
N SER A 131 5.50 12.77 -22.14
CA SER A 131 6.51 13.54 -22.90
C SER A 131 7.48 14.25 -21.95
N PRO A 132 8.64 14.75 -22.47
CA PRO A 132 9.56 15.55 -21.67
C PRO A 132 8.91 16.81 -21.04
N GLU A 133 7.97 17.44 -21.76
CA GLU A 133 7.23 18.61 -21.27
C GLU A 133 6.30 18.22 -20.12
N GLN A 134 5.65 17.08 -20.22
CA GLN A 134 4.79 16.52 -19.15
C GLN A 134 5.62 16.13 -17.93
N HIS A 135 6.79 15.54 -18.12
CA HIS A 135 7.74 15.26 -17.03
C HIS A 135 8.11 16.55 -16.29
N SER A 136 8.55 17.57 -17.01
CA SER A 136 8.96 18.86 -16.41
C SER A 136 7.81 19.57 -15.69
N ARG A 137 6.56 19.40 -16.18
CA ARG A 137 5.37 20.06 -15.62
C ARG A 137 4.89 19.43 -14.33
N TRP A 138 4.87 18.10 -14.23
CA TRP A 138 4.17 17.42 -13.15
C TRP A 138 5.09 16.67 -12.18
N LEU A 139 6.19 16.04 -12.66
CA LEU A 139 6.98 15.16 -11.82
C LEU A 139 7.66 15.87 -10.63
N PRO A 140 8.25 17.07 -10.76
CA PRO A 140 8.91 17.70 -9.62
C PRO A 140 7.99 17.91 -8.42
N GLY A 141 6.78 18.45 -8.64
CA GLY A 141 5.80 18.66 -7.56
C GLY A 141 5.23 17.38 -6.98
N LEU A 142 5.11 16.31 -7.80
CA LEU A 142 4.67 14.99 -7.31
C LEU A 142 5.77 14.31 -6.49
N VAL A 143 7.02 14.40 -6.92
CA VAL A 143 8.16 13.78 -6.21
C VAL A 143 8.44 14.48 -4.89
N SER A 144 8.35 15.82 -4.85
CA SER A 144 8.49 16.57 -3.60
C SER A 144 7.31 16.37 -2.63
N GLY A 145 6.16 15.89 -3.14
CA GLY A 145 4.92 15.77 -2.37
C GLY A 145 4.19 17.09 -2.15
N GLU A 146 4.62 18.19 -2.79
CA GLU A 146 3.89 19.46 -2.84
C GLU A 146 2.58 19.33 -3.63
N ARG A 147 2.56 18.40 -4.60
CA ARG A 147 1.38 18.01 -5.34
C ARG A 147 1.04 16.54 -5.07
N VAL A 148 -0.25 16.27 -4.93
CA VAL A 148 -0.77 14.92 -4.74
C VAL A 148 -1.21 14.35 -6.08
N GLY A 149 -0.83 13.10 -6.34
CA GLY A 149 -1.26 12.33 -7.50
C GLY A 149 -2.27 11.24 -7.16
N CYS A 150 -3.09 10.87 -8.13
CA CYS A 150 -3.91 9.67 -8.08
C CYS A 150 -3.92 8.91 -9.41
N PHE A 151 -4.46 7.69 -9.37
CA PHE A 151 -4.51 6.78 -10.51
C PHE A 151 -5.93 6.23 -10.65
N ALA A 152 -6.68 6.74 -11.60
CA ALA A 152 -8.09 6.48 -11.77
C ALA A 152 -8.34 5.44 -12.89
N LEU A 153 -8.38 4.17 -12.51
CA LEU A 153 -8.58 3.03 -13.42
C LEU A 153 -9.97 2.38 -13.20
N THR A 154 -10.25 1.96 -11.98
CA THR A 154 -11.41 1.15 -11.59
C THR A 154 -12.73 1.90 -11.75
N GLU A 155 -13.77 1.21 -12.24
CA GLU A 155 -15.15 1.68 -12.34
C GLU A 155 -16.10 0.81 -11.50
N HIS A 156 -17.32 1.27 -11.24
CA HIS A 156 -18.30 0.51 -10.46
C HIS A 156 -18.60 -0.86 -11.08
N GLY A 157 -18.72 -0.94 -12.39
CA GLY A 157 -18.99 -2.18 -13.13
C GLY A 157 -17.72 -2.97 -13.49
N HIS A 158 -16.52 -2.35 -13.39
CA HIS A 158 -15.28 -2.89 -13.94
C HIS A 158 -14.12 -2.79 -12.93
N GLY A 159 -14.16 -3.66 -11.91
CA GLY A 159 -13.09 -3.80 -10.91
C GLY A 159 -12.04 -4.81 -11.33
N SER A 160 -12.40 -6.10 -11.28
CA SER A 160 -11.48 -7.20 -11.66
C SER A 160 -11.26 -7.32 -13.17
N ASP A 161 -12.19 -6.82 -13.96
CA ASP A 161 -12.07 -6.67 -15.42
C ASP A 161 -11.99 -5.18 -15.82
N PRO A 162 -10.83 -4.54 -15.67
CA PRO A 162 -10.66 -3.15 -16.09
C PRO A 162 -10.69 -2.98 -17.63
N GLY A 163 -10.60 -4.09 -18.37
CA GLY A 163 -10.73 -4.10 -19.82
C GLY A 163 -12.11 -3.69 -20.31
N GLY A 164 -13.15 -3.90 -19.51
CA GLY A 164 -14.52 -3.50 -19.80
C GLY A 164 -14.85 -2.02 -19.57
N MET A 165 -13.90 -1.18 -19.10
CA MET A 165 -14.18 0.22 -18.71
C MET A 165 -15.01 0.98 -19.74
N GLU A 166 -15.92 1.82 -19.25
CA GLU A 166 -16.85 2.63 -20.02
C GLU A 166 -16.43 4.10 -20.13
N THR A 167 -15.63 4.61 -19.19
CA THR A 167 -15.11 5.97 -19.26
C THR A 167 -14.38 6.18 -20.58
N HIS A 168 -14.78 7.22 -21.31
CA HIS A 168 -14.23 7.54 -22.62
C HIS A 168 -13.72 8.97 -22.73
N ALA A 169 -12.76 9.19 -23.63
CA ALA A 169 -12.14 10.46 -23.93
C ALA A 169 -12.22 10.72 -25.44
N ARG A 170 -13.09 11.64 -25.84
CA ARG A 170 -13.29 12.04 -27.24
C ARG A 170 -12.42 13.25 -27.56
N ARG A 171 -11.72 13.23 -28.69
CA ARG A 171 -10.92 14.37 -29.13
C ARG A 171 -11.79 15.44 -29.79
N GLU A 172 -11.66 16.67 -29.33
CA GLU A 172 -12.30 17.85 -29.92
C GLU A 172 -11.24 18.94 -30.18
N GLY A 173 -10.67 18.92 -31.38
CA GLY A 173 -9.63 19.89 -31.77
C GLY A 173 -8.38 19.85 -30.87
N LYS A 174 -8.17 20.91 -30.08
CA LYS A 174 -7.05 21.04 -29.12
C LYS A 174 -7.37 20.50 -27.72
N HIS A 175 -8.46 19.76 -27.54
CA HIS A 175 -8.91 19.24 -26.25
C HIS A 175 -9.34 17.78 -26.35
N TYR A 176 -9.43 17.13 -25.19
CA TYR A 176 -10.21 15.91 -24.99
C TYR A 176 -11.37 16.23 -24.07
N ILE A 177 -12.51 15.60 -24.32
CA ILE A 177 -13.72 15.62 -23.49
C ILE A 177 -13.87 14.24 -22.87
N LEU A 178 -13.73 14.16 -21.55
CA LEU A 178 -13.89 12.91 -20.79
C LEU A 178 -15.31 12.84 -20.26
N ASN A 179 -15.93 11.64 -20.40
CA ASN A 179 -17.21 11.30 -19.79
C ASN A 179 -17.14 9.91 -19.18
N GLY A 180 -17.73 9.74 -17.99
CA GLY A 180 -17.76 8.50 -17.24
C GLY A 180 -17.54 8.68 -15.75
N SER A 181 -17.24 7.60 -15.05
CA SER A 181 -17.00 7.63 -13.61
C SER A 181 -15.93 6.61 -13.21
N LYS A 182 -15.24 6.90 -12.11
CA LYS A 182 -14.26 6.00 -11.48
C LYS A 182 -14.60 5.81 -10.02
N CYS A 183 -14.32 4.64 -9.48
CA CYS A 183 -14.63 4.28 -8.10
C CYS A 183 -13.42 3.68 -7.39
N TRP A 184 -13.39 3.80 -6.08
CA TRP A 184 -12.30 3.31 -5.21
C TRP A 184 -10.94 3.94 -5.50
N ILE A 185 -10.92 5.22 -5.90
CA ILE A 185 -9.69 5.91 -6.30
C ILE A 185 -9.02 6.53 -5.08
N GLY A 186 -7.84 6.01 -4.75
CA GLY A 186 -7.02 6.57 -3.66
C GLY A 186 -6.60 8.00 -3.98
N ASN A 187 -6.71 8.90 -3.01
CA ASN A 187 -6.31 10.31 -3.04
C ASN A 187 -7.10 11.22 -4.00
N ALA A 188 -8.12 10.76 -4.73
CA ALA A 188 -8.70 11.54 -5.82
C ALA A 188 -9.30 12.88 -5.38
N SER A 189 -9.90 12.95 -4.19
CA SER A 189 -10.51 14.17 -3.64
C SER A 189 -9.48 15.26 -3.31
N ILE A 190 -8.22 14.88 -3.05
CA ILE A 190 -7.13 15.81 -2.70
C ILE A 190 -6.09 15.94 -3.82
N ALA A 191 -6.19 15.11 -4.88
CA ALA A 191 -5.19 15.06 -5.94
C ALA A 191 -5.15 16.35 -6.78
N ASP A 192 -3.94 16.86 -7.01
CA ASP A 192 -3.66 17.93 -7.95
C ASP A 192 -3.55 17.40 -9.38
N VAL A 193 -3.02 16.19 -9.52
CA VAL A 193 -2.72 15.53 -10.79
C VAL A 193 -3.35 14.14 -10.81
N LYS A 194 -4.31 13.92 -11.68
CA LYS A 194 -5.03 12.65 -11.77
C LYS A 194 -4.69 11.97 -13.08
N VAL A 195 -4.06 10.79 -13.01
CA VAL A 195 -3.87 9.93 -14.17
C VAL A 195 -5.14 9.10 -14.36
N VAL A 196 -5.92 9.44 -15.37
CA VAL A 196 -7.21 8.81 -15.69
C VAL A 196 -7.05 7.91 -16.90
N TRP A 197 -7.47 6.65 -16.76
CA TRP A 197 -7.50 5.68 -17.86
C TRP A 197 -8.89 5.67 -18.48
N ALA A 198 -8.95 5.91 -19.78
CA ALA A 198 -10.20 6.00 -20.53
C ALA A 198 -10.03 5.44 -21.95
N ARG A 199 -11.14 5.05 -22.59
CA ARG A 199 -11.16 4.68 -24.00
C ARG A 199 -11.07 5.92 -24.88
N GLY A 200 -10.13 5.91 -25.80
CA GLY A 200 -10.08 6.91 -26.88
C GLY A 200 -11.06 6.60 -28.01
N ASP A 201 -11.12 7.50 -28.99
CA ASP A 201 -11.97 7.37 -30.20
C ASP A 201 -11.62 6.11 -31.03
N ASP A 202 -10.40 5.60 -30.91
CA ASP A 202 -9.91 4.38 -31.55
C ASP A 202 -10.31 3.10 -30.79
N GLY A 203 -11.09 3.23 -29.71
CA GLY A 203 -11.52 2.13 -28.83
C GLY A 203 -10.42 1.60 -27.90
N ARG A 204 -9.18 2.13 -27.98
CA ARG A 204 -8.06 1.70 -27.12
C ARG A 204 -8.05 2.49 -25.83
N VAL A 205 -7.60 1.84 -24.77
CA VAL A 205 -7.35 2.50 -23.48
C VAL A 205 -6.12 3.39 -23.58
N GLY A 206 -6.24 4.63 -23.12
CA GLY A 206 -5.15 5.60 -23.01
C GLY A 206 -5.10 6.26 -21.62
N GLY A 207 -3.98 6.87 -21.29
CA GLY A 207 -3.80 7.64 -20.07
C GLY A 207 -4.00 9.14 -20.33
N PHE A 208 -4.76 9.81 -19.47
CA PHE A 208 -5.06 11.24 -19.56
C PHE A 208 -4.79 11.90 -18.21
N VAL A 209 -4.11 13.05 -18.23
CA VAL A 209 -3.87 13.82 -17.01
C VAL A 209 -4.97 14.86 -16.83
N VAL A 210 -5.73 14.74 -15.75
CA VAL A 210 -6.76 15.68 -15.33
C VAL A 210 -6.25 16.45 -14.12
N GLU A 211 -6.08 17.76 -14.26
CA GLU A 211 -5.63 18.63 -13.17
C GLU A 211 -6.79 18.94 -12.21
N ARG A 212 -6.47 19.47 -11.01
CA ARG A 212 -7.43 19.69 -9.91
C ARG A 212 -8.70 20.43 -10.36
N ASP A 213 -8.52 21.53 -11.07
CA ASP A 213 -9.59 22.47 -11.43
C ASP A 213 -10.16 22.23 -12.83
N ALA A 214 -9.98 21.04 -13.41
CA ALA A 214 -10.51 20.72 -14.73
C ALA A 214 -12.04 20.85 -14.76
N PRO A 215 -12.62 21.67 -15.66
CA PRO A 215 -14.06 21.81 -15.75
C PRO A 215 -14.74 20.47 -16.03
N GLY A 216 -15.82 20.16 -15.30
CA GLY A 216 -16.57 18.91 -15.44
C GLY A 216 -15.99 17.73 -14.64
N PHE A 217 -14.97 17.95 -13.83
CA PHE A 217 -14.47 16.94 -12.86
C PHE A 217 -15.05 17.20 -11.47
N ARG A 218 -15.49 16.14 -10.80
CA ARG A 218 -15.79 16.14 -9.36
C ARG A 218 -15.36 14.84 -8.71
N ALA A 219 -15.03 14.89 -7.43
CA ALA A 219 -14.72 13.71 -6.61
C ALA A 219 -15.37 13.83 -5.23
N GLN A 220 -15.76 12.70 -4.64
CA GLN A 220 -16.31 12.62 -3.30
C GLN A 220 -15.71 11.41 -2.57
N ASP A 221 -15.30 11.60 -1.33
CA ASP A 221 -14.78 10.49 -0.50
C ASP A 221 -15.89 9.49 -0.16
N ILE A 222 -15.54 8.21 -0.22
CA ILE A 222 -16.41 7.11 0.18
C ILE A 222 -16.42 7.05 1.70
N GLU A 223 -17.58 7.26 2.29
CA GLU A 223 -17.80 7.21 3.72
C GLU A 223 -18.08 5.78 4.23
N GLY A 224 -18.07 5.60 5.57
CA GLY A 224 -18.47 4.35 6.20
C GLY A 224 -17.49 3.19 6.07
N LYS A 225 -16.27 3.41 5.61
CA LYS A 225 -15.26 2.35 5.53
C LYS A 225 -14.82 1.86 6.92
N PHE A 226 -14.80 0.56 7.14
CA PHE A 226 -14.19 -0.08 8.32
C PHE A 226 -12.70 -0.41 8.11
N SER A 227 -12.27 -0.49 6.86
CA SER A 227 -10.91 -0.79 6.42
C SER A 227 -10.28 0.45 5.78
N LEU A 228 -8.96 0.60 5.89
CA LEU A 228 -8.21 1.75 5.34
C LEU A 228 -8.82 3.11 5.72
N ARG A 229 -9.21 3.25 6.97
CA ARG A 229 -9.86 4.48 7.45
C ARG A 229 -8.98 5.72 7.30
N MET A 230 -7.65 5.56 7.43
CA MET A 230 -6.67 6.62 7.20
C MET A 230 -6.37 6.89 5.72
N SER A 231 -6.94 6.14 4.77
CA SER A 231 -6.75 6.39 3.34
C SER A 231 -7.93 7.15 2.78
N ARG A 232 -7.69 8.25 2.07
CA ARG A 232 -8.72 8.88 1.25
C ARG A 232 -8.99 8.00 0.04
N THR A 233 -10.25 7.64 -0.14
CA THR A 233 -10.70 6.79 -1.24
C THR A 233 -11.99 7.39 -1.77
N SER A 234 -12.05 7.69 -3.06
CA SER A 234 -13.12 8.51 -3.62
C SER A 234 -13.80 7.84 -4.81
N GLU A 235 -15.00 8.28 -5.07
CA GLU A 235 -15.66 8.21 -6.37
C GLU A 235 -15.35 9.46 -7.17
N CYS A 236 -15.25 9.33 -8.49
CA CYS A 236 -14.94 10.41 -9.42
C CYS A 236 -15.95 10.41 -10.57
N TRP A 237 -16.36 11.59 -10.99
CA TRP A 237 -17.25 11.77 -12.14
C TRP A 237 -16.63 12.75 -13.12
N PHE A 238 -16.78 12.44 -14.40
CA PHE A 238 -16.33 13.24 -15.53
C PHE A 238 -17.58 13.54 -16.37
N GLU A 239 -18.04 14.78 -16.35
CA GLU A 239 -19.23 15.26 -17.04
C GLU A 239 -18.81 16.33 -18.04
N ASN A 240 -18.59 15.95 -19.29
CA ASN A 240 -17.96 16.78 -20.29
C ASN A 240 -16.65 17.41 -19.79
N CYS A 241 -15.88 16.63 -19.05
CA CYS A 241 -14.64 17.09 -18.43
C CYS A 241 -13.61 17.44 -19.52
N ARG A 242 -13.32 18.73 -19.65
CA ARG A 242 -12.47 19.28 -20.73
C ARG A 242 -11.04 19.42 -20.27
N ILE A 243 -10.13 18.76 -20.98
CA ILE A 243 -8.70 18.85 -20.76
C ILE A 243 -7.95 19.22 -22.06
N PRO A 244 -6.78 19.88 -21.98
CA PRO A 244 -5.93 20.11 -23.14
C PRO A 244 -5.49 18.81 -23.83
N ALA A 245 -5.32 18.82 -25.14
CA ALA A 245 -4.93 17.62 -25.89
C ALA A 245 -3.51 17.13 -25.50
N GLU A 246 -2.65 18.05 -25.10
CA GLU A 246 -1.31 17.76 -24.58
C GLU A 246 -1.31 17.04 -23.22
N ASN A 247 -2.44 16.93 -22.56
CA ASN A 247 -2.57 16.18 -21.32
C ASN A 247 -2.77 14.67 -21.55
N ARG A 248 -2.93 14.19 -22.79
CA ARG A 248 -2.85 12.77 -23.10
C ARG A 248 -1.41 12.29 -22.94
N LEU A 249 -1.19 11.19 -22.24
CA LEU A 249 0.10 10.52 -22.15
C LEU A 249 0.43 9.87 -23.52
N PRO A 250 1.38 10.37 -24.29
CA PRO A 250 1.54 10.00 -25.71
C PRO A 250 1.99 8.54 -25.89
N LYS A 251 2.71 7.97 -24.94
CA LYS A 251 3.22 6.59 -24.99
C LYS A 251 2.26 5.58 -24.34
N ALA A 252 1.16 6.03 -23.70
CA ALA A 252 0.17 5.14 -23.09
C ALA A 252 -0.79 4.59 -24.17
N SER A 253 -0.62 3.35 -24.56
CA SER A 253 -1.46 2.67 -25.55
C SER A 253 -1.87 1.28 -25.07
N GLY A 254 -3.18 1.08 -24.96
CA GLY A 254 -3.78 -0.15 -24.48
C GLY A 254 -3.76 -0.32 -22.95
N LEU A 255 -4.55 -1.27 -22.47
CA LEU A 255 -4.68 -1.60 -21.04
C LEU A 255 -3.33 -2.01 -20.42
N GLY A 256 -2.43 -2.63 -21.21
CA GLY A 256 -1.12 -3.04 -20.75
C GLY A 256 -0.28 -1.94 -20.12
N ALA A 257 -0.45 -0.69 -20.57
CA ALA A 257 0.21 0.48 -19.98
C ALA A 257 -0.24 0.70 -18.52
N ALA A 258 -1.53 0.65 -18.23
CA ALA A 258 -2.04 0.74 -16.87
C ALA A 258 -1.58 -0.44 -16.00
N LEU A 259 -1.63 -1.66 -16.54
CA LEU A 259 -1.24 -2.88 -15.82
C LEU A 259 0.27 -2.92 -15.49
N SER A 260 1.13 -2.30 -16.32
CA SER A 260 2.56 -2.20 -16.02
C SER A 260 2.83 -1.35 -14.78
N CYS A 261 2.13 -0.21 -14.58
CA CYS A 261 2.22 0.58 -13.35
C CYS A 261 1.81 -0.25 -12.12
N LEU A 262 0.72 -1.02 -12.24
CA LEU A 262 0.27 -1.90 -11.15
C LEU A 262 1.35 -2.92 -10.73
N SER A 263 2.25 -3.32 -11.62
CA SER A 263 3.33 -4.26 -11.27
C SER A 263 4.32 -3.66 -10.26
N HIS A 264 4.64 -2.37 -10.39
CA HIS A 264 5.49 -1.66 -9.42
C HIS A 264 4.77 -1.50 -8.07
N ALA A 265 3.49 -1.09 -8.08
CA ALA A 265 2.70 -0.93 -6.87
C ALA A 265 2.49 -2.28 -6.14
N ARG A 266 2.20 -3.36 -6.86
CA ARG A 266 2.06 -4.72 -6.29
C ARG A 266 3.34 -5.22 -5.62
N THR A 267 4.51 -4.84 -6.13
CA THR A 267 5.79 -5.14 -5.48
C THR A 267 5.90 -4.42 -4.14
N GLY A 268 5.51 -3.14 -4.09
CA GLY A 268 5.44 -2.38 -2.84
C GLY A 268 4.44 -2.97 -1.84
N ILE A 269 3.30 -3.54 -2.30
CA ILE A 269 2.35 -4.25 -1.44
C ILE A 269 2.97 -5.53 -0.89
N ALA A 270 3.64 -6.32 -1.74
CA ALA A 270 4.24 -7.59 -1.32
C ALA A 270 5.26 -7.40 -0.18
N TRP A 271 5.96 -6.27 -0.15
CA TRP A 271 6.83 -5.89 0.95
C TRP A 271 6.07 -5.24 2.12
N GLY A 272 5.18 -4.31 1.82
CA GLY A 272 4.48 -3.50 2.82
C GLY A 272 3.78 -4.34 3.87
N VAL A 273 3.00 -5.32 3.45
CA VAL A 273 2.23 -6.19 4.35
C VAL A 273 3.08 -7.00 5.32
N ILE A 274 4.37 -7.23 5.01
CA ILE A 274 5.31 -7.85 5.94
C ILE A 274 5.48 -6.95 7.17
N GLY A 275 5.51 -5.63 6.98
CA GLY A 275 5.57 -4.67 8.08
C GLY A 275 4.39 -4.78 9.03
N ALA A 276 3.17 -4.87 8.50
CA ALA A 276 1.97 -5.12 9.30
C ALA A 276 2.03 -6.47 10.04
N ALA A 277 2.55 -7.52 9.39
CA ALA A 277 2.72 -8.83 10.02
C ALA A 277 3.76 -8.79 11.15
N ILE A 278 4.87 -8.07 10.98
CA ILE A 278 5.91 -7.87 11.99
C ILE A 278 5.33 -7.14 13.21
N ASP A 279 4.62 -6.04 13.01
CA ASP A 279 3.99 -5.29 14.11
C ASP A 279 2.99 -6.16 14.89
N CYS A 280 2.16 -6.93 14.19
CA CYS A 280 1.24 -7.89 14.80
C CYS A 280 1.97 -8.96 15.62
N PHE A 281 3.08 -9.50 15.11
CA PHE A 281 3.89 -10.49 15.82
C PHE A 281 4.52 -9.91 17.08
N GLU A 282 5.19 -8.77 16.97
CA GLU A 282 5.87 -8.11 18.09
C GLU A 282 4.88 -7.73 19.19
N THR A 283 3.72 -7.17 18.80
CA THR A 283 2.63 -6.84 19.72
C THR A 283 2.10 -8.09 20.44
N ALA A 284 1.86 -9.17 19.69
CA ALA A 284 1.38 -10.43 20.28
C ALA A 284 2.41 -11.07 21.20
N LEU A 285 3.69 -11.05 20.84
CA LEU A 285 4.78 -11.61 21.66
C LEU A 285 4.97 -10.82 22.95
N ALA A 286 5.00 -9.49 22.88
CA ALA A 286 5.10 -8.62 24.05
C ALA A 286 3.92 -8.83 25.02
N TYR A 287 2.70 -8.86 24.47
CA TYR A 287 1.50 -9.14 25.24
C TYR A 287 1.56 -10.53 25.90
N ALA A 288 1.92 -11.56 25.15
CA ALA A 288 1.97 -12.93 25.66
C ALA A 288 3.01 -13.12 26.77
N LYS A 289 4.14 -12.39 26.70
CA LYS A 289 5.17 -12.41 27.76
C LYS A 289 4.72 -11.69 29.03
N SER A 290 3.89 -10.66 28.93
CA SER A 290 3.45 -9.85 30.07
C SER A 290 2.13 -10.27 30.68
N ARG A 291 1.25 -10.91 29.90
CA ARG A 291 -0.08 -11.36 30.34
C ARG A 291 0.00 -12.69 31.05
N GLU A 292 -0.44 -12.74 32.29
CA GLU A 292 -0.50 -13.98 33.07
C GLU A 292 -1.91 -14.55 33.12
N GLN A 293 -2.02 -15.87 32.99
CA GLN A 293 -3.18 -16.68 33.28
C GLN A 293 -2.71 -18.02 33.82
N PHE A 294 -3.51 -18.63 34.71
CA PHE A 294 -3.15 -19.89 35.37
C PHE A 294 -1.77 -19.84 36.05
N GLY A 295 -1.45 -18.70 36.67
CA GLY A 295 -0.22 -18.47 37.44
C GLY A 295 1.07 -18.32 36.66
N ARG A 296 1.03 -18.11 35.32
CA ARG A 296 2.22 -17.90 34.50
C ARG A 296 1.92 -17.08 33.22
N PRO A 297 2.94 -16.49 32.57
CA PRO A 297 2.78 -15.82 31.29
C PRO A 297 2.15 -16.72 30.23
N ILE A 298 1.21 -16.18 29.44
CA ILE A 298 0.53 -16.98 28.40
C ILE A 298 1.48 -17.42 27.29
N ALA A 299 2.62 -16.76 27.11
CA ALA A 299 3.70 -17.21 26.21
C ALA A 299 4.26 -18.60 26.56
N GLY A 300 4.08 -19.07 27.80
CA GLY A 300 4.49 -20.41 28.25
C GLY A 300 3.52 -21.53 27.87
N PHE A 301 2.39 -21.23 27.23
CA PHE A 301 1.42 -22.27 26.81
C PHE A 301 1.65 -22.68 25.36
N GLN A 302 1.54 -23.97 25.08
CA GLN A 302 1.85 -24.55 23.77
C GLN A 302 1.04 -23.95 22.63
N LEU A 303 -0.26 -23.66 22.82
CA LEU A 303 -1.10 -23.06 21.76
C LEU A 303 -0.73 -21.61 21.44
N ALA A 304 -0.20 -20.84 22.41
CA ALA A 304 0.35 -19.51 22.16
C ALA A 304 1.67 -19.60 21.40
N GLN A 305 2.56 -20.51 21.83
CA GLN A 305 3.85 -20.75 21.16
C GLN A 305 3.65 -21.24 19.72
N GLN A 306 2.71 -22.14 19.47
CA GLN A 306 2.38 -22.61 18.11
C GLN A 306 2.01 -21.45 17.18
N LYS A 307 1.18 -20.50 17.65
CA LYS A 307 0.79 -19.31 16.86
C LYS A 307 2.01 -18.41 16.59
N LEU A 308 2.81 -18.14 17.61
CA LEU A 308 4.01 -17.29 17.48
C LEU A 308 5.05 -17.91 16.54
N VAL A 309 5.32 -19.22 16.66
CA VAL A 309 6.23 -19.95 15.77
C VAL A 309 5.74 -19.90 14.32
N TRP A 310 4.45 -20.14 14.09
CA TRP A 310 3.87 -20.05 12.76
C TRP A 310 4.04 -18.64 12.15
N MET A 311 3.76 -17.59 12.95
CA MET A 311 3.92 -16.20 12.49
C MET A 311 5.38 -15.90 12.12
N ALA A 312 6.34 -16.26 12.98
CA ALA A 312 7.76 -16.04 12.72
C ALA A 312 8.23 -16.76 11.44
N GLN A 313 7.83 -18.03 11.26
CA GLN A 313 8.14 -18.83 10.08
C GLN A 313 7.60 -18.20 8.81
N GLU A 314 6.32 -17.79 8.80
CA GLU A 314 5.68 -17.23 7.60
C GLU A 314 6.23 -15.84 7.26
N ILE A 315 6.51 -15.01 8.26
CA ILE A 315 7.16 -13.70 8.05
C ILE A 315 8.54 -13.89 7.41
N THR A 316 9.35 -14.81 7.90
CA THR A 316 10.67 -15.11 7.33
C THR A 316 10.58 -15.55 5.86
N LYS A 317 9.66 -16.46 5.55
CA LYS A 317 9.42 -16.92 4.16
C LYS A 317 8.95 -15.77 3.27
N ALA A 318 8.06 -14.91 3.77
CA ALA A 318 7.56 -13.76 3.04
C ALA A 318 8.68 -12.75 2.72
N GLN A 319 9.58 -12.48 3.68
CA GLN A 319 10.74 -11.61 3.49
C GLN A 319 11.69 -12.15 2.40
N LEU A 320 12.02 -13.44 2.45
CA LEU A 320 12.88 -14.07 1.44
C LEU A 320 12.25 -14.07 0.05
N LEU A 321 10.93 -14.31 -0.06
CA LEU A 321 10.19 -14.24 -1.31
C LEU A 321 10.20 -12.83 -1.88
N ALA A 322 9.93 -11.82 -1.07
CA ALA A 322 9.92 -10.41 -1.48
C ALA A 322 11.33 -9.93 -1.88
N LEU A 323 12.36 -10.30 -1.11
CA LEU A 323 13.76 -10.00 -1.44
C LEU A 323 14.15 -10.61 -2.79
N ARG A 324 13.82 -11.88 -3.02
CA ARG A 324 14.13 -12.50 -4.31
C ARG A 324 13.39 -11.84 -5.46
N LEU A 325 12.12 -11.46 -5.27
CA LEU A 325 11.34 -10.75 -6.28
C LEU A 325 12.01 -9.43 -6.68
N THR A 326 12.42 -8.61 -5.70
CA THR A 326 13.04 -7.30 -6.01
C THR A 326 14.40 -7.45 -6.66
N ARG A 327 15.20 -8.46 -6.30
CA ARG A 327 16.43 -8.78 -7.04
C ARG A 327 16.15 -9.17 -8.50
N LEU A 328 15.05 -9.88 -8.78
CA LEU A 328 14.64 -10.16 -10.15
C LEU A 328 14.19 -8.90 -10.91
N MET A 329 13.53 -7.96 -10.24
CA MET A 329 13.17 -6.67 -10.84
C MET A 329 14.40 -5.84 -11.20
N GLU A 330 15.39 -5.77 -10.34
CA GLU A 330 16.67 -5.10 -10.57
C GLU A 330 17.42 -5.68 -11.77
N MET A 331 17.28 -6.97 -12.01
CA MET A 331 17.83 -7.68 -13.17
C MET A 331 16.98 -7.55 -14.44
N GLY A 332 15.81 -6.90 -14.40
CA GLY A 332 14.84 -6.88 -15.51
C GLY A 332 14.23 -8.26 -15.83
N ALA A 333 14.31 -9.22 -14.91
CA ALA A 333 13.91 -10.61 -15.10
C ALA A 333 12.59 -10.99 -14.41
N ALA A 334 11.97 -10.07 -13.69
CA ALA A 334 10.70 -10.34 -13.02
C ALA A 334 9.54 -10.43 -14.01
N ARG A 335 8.72 -11.48 -13.87
CA ARG A 335 7.51 -11.69 -14.68
C ARG A 335 6.26 -11.30 -13.88
N PRO A 336 5.16 -10.83 -14.53
CA PRO A 336 3.92 -10.46 -13.84
C PRO A 336 3.35 -11.55 -12.94
N ALA A 337 3.47 -12.83 -13.32
CA ALA A 337 3.03 -13.95 -12.49
C ALA A 337 3.83 -14.08 -11.17
N GLN A 338 5.13 -13.79 -11.20
CA GLN A 338 5.97 -13.80 -9.98
C GLN A 338 5.57 -12.67 -9.02
N ILE A 339 5.28 -11.48 -9.55
CA ILE A 339 4.77 -10.34 -8.77
C ILE A 339 3.40 -10.70 -8.15
N SER A 340 2.51 -11.30 -8.95
CA SER A 340 1.20 -11.77 -8.48
C SER A 340 1.32 -12.83 -7.40
N LEU A 341 2.23 -13.80 -7.55
CA LEU A 341 2.50 -14.84 -6.56
C LEU A 341 2.95 -14.24 -5.22
N ALA A 342 3.90 -13.30 -5.26
CA ALA A 342 4.42 -12.66 -4.06
C ALA A 342 3.35 -11.81 -3.36
N LYS A 343 2.59 -10.97 -4.09
CA LYS A 343 1.50 -10.18 -3.52
C LYS A 343 0.46 -11.09 -2.88
N ARG A 344 -0.01 -12.10 -3.62
CA ARG A 344 -1.01 -13.06 -3.15
C ARG A 344 -0.58 -13.75 -1.85
N ASN A 345 0.65 -14.30 -1.84
CA ASN A 345 1.20 -15.02 -0.70
C ASN A 345 1.35 -14.12 0.53
N ASN A 346 2.03 -12.98 0.36
CA ASN A 346 2.41 -12.14 1.50
C ASN A 346 1.21 -11.44 2.14
N VAL A 347 0.21 -11.01 1.35
CA VAL A 347 -1.03 -10.44 1.86
C VAL A 347 -1.82 -11.49 2.67
N TRP A 348 -1.93 -12.71 2.16
CA TRP A 348 -2.62 -13.79 2.88
C TRP A 348 -1.92 -14.10 4.21
N ILE A 349 -0.60 -14.20 4.20
CA ILE A 349 0.21 -14.45 5.41
C ILE A 349 0.00 -13.33 6.43
N ALA A 350 0.08 -12.06 6.01
CA ALA A 350 -0.10 -10.91 6.89
C ALA A 350 -1.49 -10.91 7.54
N LEU A 351 -2.54 -11.23 6.78
CA LEU A 351 -3.90 -11.36 7.30
C LEU A 351 -4.01 -12.47 8.34
N GLN A 352 -3.37 -13.63 8.11
CA GLN A 352 -3.34 -14.72 9.09
C GLN A 352 -2.51 -14.35 10.34
N CYS A 353 -1.41 -13.63 10.19
CA CYS A 353 -0.63 -13.08 11.32
C CYS A 353 -1.50 -12.15 12.18
N ALA A 354 -2.22 -11.21 11.58
CA ALA A 354 -3.10 -10.30 12.29
C ALA A 354 -4.22 -11.05 13.04
N ARG A 355 -4.82 -12.09 12.43
CA ARG A 355 -5.83 -12.94 13.09
C ARG A 355 -5.26 -13.70 14.30
N LYS A 356 -4.06 -14.28 14.16
CA LYS A 356 -3.40 -15.01 15.25
C LYS A 356 -2.98 -14.08 16.38
N ALA A 357 -2.48 -12.89 16.05
CA ALA A 357 -2.16 -11.87 17.04
C ALA A 357 -3.41 -11.41 17.80
N ARG A 358 -4.50 -11.07 17.09
CA ARG A 358 -5.79 -10.73 17.70
C ARG A 358 -6.27 -11.85 18.67
N ASP A 359 -6.09 -13.08 18.27
CA ASP A 359 -6.45 -14.27 19.07
C ASP A 359 -5.63 -14.37 20.36
N ILE A 360 -4.31 -14.16 20.28
CA ILE A 360 -3.40 -14.15 21.45
C ILE A 360 -3.79 -13.01 22.43
N LEU A 361 -4.17 -11.84 21.92
CA LEU A 361 -4.58 -10.71 22.73
C LEU A 361 -5.98 -10.90 23.38
N GLY A 362 -6.77 -11.87 22.93
CA GLY A 362 -8.13 -12.11 23.42
C GLY A 362 -9.02 -10.86 23.27
N ALA A 363 -9.76 -10.51 24.31
CA ALA A 363 -10.66 -9.35 24.29
C ALA A 363 -9.92 -8.01 24.06
N ALA A 364 -8.69 -7.88 24.52
CA ALA A 364 -7.88 -6.67 24.28
C ALA A 364 -7.57 -6.45 22.77
N GLY A 365 -7.51 -7.53 22.00
CA GLY A 365 -7.20 -7.54 20.59
C GLY A 365 -8.29 -6.95 19.67
N ILE A 366 -9.48 -6.62 20.19
CA ILE A 366 -10.54 -5.96 19.42
C ILE A 366 -10.62 -4.45 19.66
N THR A 367 -9.69 -3.90 20.44
CA THR A 367 -9.66 -2.48 20.80
C THR A 367 -8.48 -1.78 20.13
N ASP A 368 -8.57 -0.48 19.91
CA ASP A 368 -7.50 0.34 19.36
C ASP A 368 -6.36 0.66 20.34
N ARG A 369 -6.39 0.04 21.52
CA ARG A 369 -5.25 0.04 22.46
C ARG A 369 -4.03 -0.63 21.86
N TYR A 370 -4.25 -1.57 20.94
CA TYR A 370 -3.24 -2.30 20.19
C TYR A 370 -3.49 -2.12 18.68
N SER A 371 -2.43 -2.16 17.89
CA SER A 371 -2.48 -1.99 16.43
C SER A 371 -3.18 -3.13 15.69
N VAL A 372 -3.26 -4.29 16.30
CA VAL A 372 -3.61 -5.57 15.69
C VAL A 372 -4.95 -5.55 14.95
N ILE A 373 -6.02 -5.05 15.59
CA ILE A 373 -7.34 -5.00 14.93
C ILE A 373 -7.35 -4.02 13.76
N ARG A 374 -6.60 -2.93 13.84
CA ARG A 374 -6.47 -1.97 12.76
C ARG A 374 -5.77 -2.61 11.55
N HIS A 375 -4.68 -3.33 11.76
CA HIS A 375 -4.02 -4.10 10.70
C HIS A 375 -4.93 -5.17 10.12
N LEU A 376 -5.66 -5.90 10.97
CA LEU A 376 -6.62 -6.91 10.50
C LEU A 376 -7.67 -6.30 9.56
N MET A 377 -8.29 -5.20 9.94
CA MET A 377 -9.27 -4.51 9.11
C MET A 377 -8.65 -3.97 7.82
N ASN A 378 -7.48 -3.32 7.90
CA ASN A 378 -6.80 -2.76 6.74
C ASN A 378 -6.41 -3.83 5.71
N LEU A 379 -5.92 -4.98 6.17
CA LEU A 379 -5.47 -6.08 5.32
C LEU A 379 -6.61 -6.72 4.50
N GLU A 380 -7.88 -6.61 4.93
CA GLU A 380 -9.02 -7.02 4.10
C GLU A 380 -9.11 -6.18 2.81
N SER A 381 -8.88 -4.86 2.87
CA SER A 381 -8.77 -4.04 1.66
C SER A 381 -7.52 -4.38 0.85
N VAL A 382 -6.38 -4.62 1.51
CA VAL A 382 -5.13 -4.99 0.81
C VAL A 382 -5.29 -6.31 0.05
N SER A 383 -6.09 -7.23 0.58
CA SER A 383 -6.44 -8.48 -0.10
C SER A 383 -7.30 -8.26 -1.36
N THR A 384 -8.00 -7.13 -1.43
CA THR A 384 -9.00 -6.84 -2.46
C THR A 384 -8.45 -5.96 -3.60
N TYR A 385 -7.73 -4.89 -3.27
CA TYR A 385 -7.30 -3.90 -4.28
C TYR A 385 -6.07 -4.35 -5.08
N GLU A 386 -5.82 -3.65 -6.20
CA GLU A 386 -4.73 -3.92 -7.16
C GLU A 386 -4.69 -5.38 -7.65
N GLY A 387 -5.85 -5.95 -7.82
CA GLY A 387 -6.10 -7.37 -8.07
C GLY A 387 -6.45 -8.10 -6.78
N THR A 388 -7.63 -8.72 -6.76
CA THR A 388 -8.06 -9.55 -5.64
C THR A 388 -7.16 -10.77 -5.49
N HIS A 389 -7.22 -11.42 -4.31
CA HIS A 389 -6.54 -12.68 -4.08
C HIS A 389 -6.84 -13.72 -5.16
N ASP A 390 -8.09 -13.74 -5.65
CA ASP A 390 -8.54 -14.66 -6.71
C ASP A 390 -7.98 -14.27 -8.07
N ILE A 391 -8.00 -12.98 -8.44
CA ILE A 391 -7.36 -12.53 -9.70
C ILE A 391 -5.88 -12.90 -9.74
N HIS A 392 -5.15 -12.76 -8.66
CA HIS A 392 -3.76 -13.21 -8.61
C HIS A 392 -3.63 -14.73 -8.70
N THR A 393 -4.60 -15.49 -8.18
CA THR A 393 -4.66 -16.95 -8.34
C THR A 393 -4.83 -17.31 -9.82
N LEU A 394 -5.74 -16.62 -10.54
CA LEU A 394 -5.96 -16.86 -11.97
C LEU A 394 -4.72 -16.51 -12.81
N ILE A 395 -4.05 -15.38 -12.53
CA ILE A 395 -2.81 -14.99 -13.22
C ILE A 395 -1.74 -16.05 -13.06
N VAL A 396 -1.50 -16.53 -11.84
CA VAL A 396 -0.49 -17.55 -11.55
C VAL A 396 -0.91 -18.90 -12.10
N GLY A 397 -2.20 -19.26 -11.99
CA GLY A 397 -2.74 -20.51 -12.54
C GLY A 397 -2.54 -20.60 -14.06
N ARG A 398 -2.84 -19.51 -14.79
CA ARG A 398 -2.57 -19.44 -16.23
C ARG A 398 -1.08 -19.59 -16.56
N ASP A 399 -0.19 -18.96 -15.79
CA ASP A 399 1.26 -19.08 -16.01
C ASP A 399 1.77 -20.51 -15.78
N ILE A 400 1.21 -21.23 -14.81
CA ILE A 400 1.58 -22.62 -14.48
C ILE A 400 1.03 -23.62 -15.51
N THR A 401 -0.23 -23.45 -15.90
CA THR A 401 -0.95 -24.44 -16.71
C THR A 401 -0.89 -24.16 -18.20
N GLY A 402 -0.59 -22.93 -18.60
CA GLY A 402 -0.68 -22.47 -20.00
C GLY A 402 -2.13 -22.29 -20.50
N LEU A 403 -3.14 -22.50 -19.62
CA LEU A 403 -4.57 -22.38 -19.98
C LEU A 403 -5.13 -21.07 -19.46
N ASP A 404 -5.95 -20.40 -20.29
CA ASP A 404 -6.60 -19.16 -19.87
C ASP A 404 -7.66 -19.44 -18.81
N ALA A 405 -7.63 -18.63 -17.74
CA ALA A 405 -8.55 -18.74 -16.61
C ALA A 405 -9.56 -17.57 -16.55
N PHE A 406 -9.50 -16.64 -17.53
CA PHE A 406 -10.32 -15.42 -17.54
C PHE A 406 -11.45 -15.47 -18.58
N GLY A 407 -11.42 -16.36 -19.55
CA GLY A 407 -12.39 -16.50 -20.60
C GLY A 407 -13.00 -17.91 -20.62
N GLY A 408 -14.29 -18.01 -20.85
CA GLY A 408 -14.99 -19.22 -21.22
C GLY A 408 -15.18 -19.27 -22.72
#